data_b2ac18de1934800756614b362adba90c
#
_entry.id   b2ac18de1934800756614b362adba90c
#
_cell.length_a   1.000
_cell.length_b   1.000
_cell.length_c   1.000
_cell.angle_alpha   90.00
_cell.angle_beta   90.00
_cell.angle_gamma   90.00
#
_symmetry.space_group_name_H-M   'P 1'
#
loop_
_entity.id
_entity.type
_entity.pdbx_description
1 polymer ?
#
loop_
_entity_poly.entity_id
_entity_poly.type
_entity_poly.pdbx_seq_one_letter_code
_entity_poly.pdbx_strand_id
1 'polypeptide(L)'
;YEDVTSKITGKDSIIKLDITPNRGDCFSIFGLARELSVINDLKLSLPNVSSIDGSFKDVMKVKACPEGPSYFGRTIRDISVNSKTLPLIAERLKFSDQKLIDPVVDITNYILLELGQPLHAFDRDKLRGNITVRTAFNEEKIKLLDDQELVLDDSCLVISDEESAVAFAGIMGGKETAVSASTNSIFLE
;
A
#
# COMPACT_ATOMS: atom_id res chain seq x y z
N TYR A 1 -1.45 -29.70 0.49
CA TYR A 1 -1.81 -28.74 -0.56
C TYR A 1 -3.13 -29.19 -1.18
N GLU A 2 -4.22 -28.74 -0.59
CA GLU A 2 -5.56 -29.01 -1.10
C GLU A 2 -5.98 -27.82 -1.95
N ASP A 3 -6.43 -28.13 -3.15
CA ASP A 3 -7.00 -27.26 -4.18
C ASP A 3 -6.11 -26.19 -4.82
N VAL A 4 -5.40 -26.61 -5.84
CA VAL A 4 -4.95 -25.72 -6.90
C VAL A 4 -6.08 -25.59 -7.93
N THR A 5 -6.83 -24.50 -7.88
CA THR A 5 -7.80 -24.20 -8.93
C THR A 5 -7.07 -23.42 -10.04
N SER A 6 -6.87 -24.04 -11.21
CA SER A 6 -6.33 -23.34 -12.36
C SER A 6 -7.45 -22.82 -13.24
N LYS A 7 -7.39 -21.53 -13.58
CA LYS A 7 -8.24 -20.91 -14.59
C LYS A 7 -7.36 -20.59 -15.81
N ILE A 8 -7.67 -21.18 -16.94
CA ILE A 8 -6.95 -20.90 -18.18
C ILE A 8 -7.62 -19.69 -18.86
N THR A 9 -6.85 -18.63 -19.10
CA THR A 9 -7.31 -17.44 -19.83
C THR A 9 -6.40 -17.21 -21.03
N GLY A 10 -6.82 -17.68 -22.19
CA GLY A 10 -6.01 -17.59 -23.41
C GLY A 10 -4.73 -18.42 -23.32
N LYS A 11 -3.56 -17.76 -23.34
CA LYS A 11 -2.23 -18.40 -23.24
C LYS A 11 -1.73 -18.58 -21.81
N ASP A 12 -2.37 -17.95 -20.83
CA ASP A 12 -1.93 -17.93 -19.45
C ASP A 12 -2.82 -18.79 -18.55
N SER A 13 -2.26 -19.31 -17.48
CA SER A 13 -2.97 -20.06 -16.45
C SER A 13 -2.88 -19.31 -15.11
N ILE A 14 -4.02 -19.18 -14.44
CA ILE A 14 -4.08 -18.64 -13.09
C ILE A 14 -4.11 -19.82 -12.12
N ILE A 15 -3.18 -19.81 -11.17
CA ILE A 15 -3.11 -20.80 -10.10
C ILE A 15 -3.54 -20.11 -8.81
N LYS A 16 -4.63 -20.58 -8.21
CA LYS A 16 -5.07 -20.13 -6.90
C LYS A 16 -4.39 -20.99 -5.83
N LEU A 17 -3.70 -20.35 -4.91
CA LEU A 17 -3.02 -21.01 -3.80
C LEU A 17 -3.77 -20.71 -2.51
N ASP A 18 -3.97 -21.73 -1.69
CA ASP A 18 -4.43 -21.58 -0.32
C ASP A 18 -3.21 -21.56 0.61
N ILE A 19 -2.97 -20.41 1.22
CA ILE A 19 -1.81 -20.18 2.09
C ILE A 19 -2.25 -20.31 3.54
N THR A 20 -1.54 -21.13 4.30
CA THR A 20 -1.82 -21.32 5.73
C THR A 20 -1.54 -20.03 6.53
N PRO A 21 -2.31 -19.75 7.61
CA PRO A 21 -2.21 -18.48 8.36
C PRO A 21 -0.83 -18.16 8.93
N ASN A 22 0.00 -19.18 9.16
CA ASN A 22 1.37 -19.02 9.68
C ASN A 22 2.40 -18.65 8.59
N ARG A 23 2.00 -18.54 7.32
CA ARG A 23 2.88 -18.26 6.19
C ARG A 23 2.52 -16.94 5.51
N GLY A 24 2.31 -15.89 6.31
CA GLY A 24 2.06 -14.53 5.80
C GLY A 24 3.12 -14.01 4.82
N ASP A 25 4.35 -14.52 4.94
CA ASP A 25 5.45 -14.23 4.01
C ASP A 25 5.21 -14.72 2.57
N CYS A 26 4.28 -15.66 2.37
CA CYS A 26 3.90 -16.22 1.06
C CYS A 26 2.68 -15.52 0.42
N PHE A 27 2.12 -14.48 1.03
CA PHE A 27 1.03 -13.69 0.45
C PHE A 27 1.49 -12.68 -0.62
N SER A 28 2.64 -12.92 -1.25
CA SER A 28 3.12 -12.14 -2.37
C SER A 28 3.82 -13.03 -3.39
N ILE A 29 3.91 -12.54 -4.64
CA ILE A 29 4.65 -13.24 -5.70
C ILE A 29 6.11 -13.43 -5.30
N PHE A 30 6.74 -12.41 -4.71
CA PHE A 30 8.11 -12.49 -4.24
C PHE A 30 8.29 -13.49 -3.11
N GLY A 31 7.36 -13.54 -2.15
CA GLY A 31 7.38 -14.51 -1.06
C GLY A 31 7.27 -15.96 -1.57
N LEU A 32 6.35 -16.21 -2.51
CA LEU A 32 6.22 -17.49 -3.19
C LEU A 32 7.47 -17.86 -3.99
N ALA A 33 8.03 -16.91 -4.73
CA ALA A 33 9.27 -17.13 -5.49
C ALA A 33 10.44 -17.52 -4.59
N ARG A 34 10.55 -16.87 -3.42
CA ARG A 34 11.56 -17.21 -2.40
C ARG A 34 11.39 -18.64 -1.89
N GLU A 35 10.15 -19.04 -1.57
CA GLU A 35 9.85 -20.40 -1.12
C GLU A 35 10.18 -21.44 -2.19
N LEU A 36 9.74 -21.20 -3.42
CA LEU A 36 10.01 -22.09 -4.54
C LEU A 36 11.50 -22.18 -4.85
N SER A 37 12.25 -21.10 -4.68
CA SER A 37 13.70 -21.10 -4.88
C SER A 37 14.42 -22.03 -3.91
N VAL A 38 14.01 -22.05 -2.65
CA VAL A 38 14.56 -22.93 -1.61
C VAL A 38 14.19 -24.39 -1.87
N ILE A 39 12.90 -24.66 -2.16
CA ILE A 39 12.43 -26.03 -2.40
C ILE A 39 13.12 -26.69 -3.61
N ASN A 40 13.39 -25.92 -4.66
CA ASN A 40 13.91 -26.43 -5.91
C ASN A 40 15.41 -26.16 -6.12
N ASP A 41 16.10 -25.64 -5.12
CA ASP A 41 17.53 -25.23 -5.20
C ASP A 41 17.79 -24.28 -6.39
N LEU A 42 16.92 -23.30 -6.57
CA LEU A 42 16.99 -22.32 -7.65
C LEU A 42 17.50 -20.98 -7.15
N LYS A 43 18.20 -20.24 -8.01
CA LYS A 43 18.60 -18.88 -7.70
C LYS A 43 17.42 -17.92 -7.76
N LEU A 44 17.14 -17.23 -6.66
CA LEU A 44 16.15 -16.15 -6.64
C LEU A 44 16.70 -14.90 -7.35
N SER A 45 15.91 -14.38 -8.29
CA SER A 45 16.20 -13.11 -8.95
C SER A 45 15.35 -12.02 -8.35
N LEU A 46 15.96 -10.95 -7.87
CA LEU A 46 15.24 -9.77 -7.41
C LEU A 46 14.74 -8.95 -8.61
N PRO A 47 13.59 -8.27 -8.46
CA PRO A 47 13.19 -7.27 -9.45
C PRO A 47 14.30 -6.25 -9.67
N ASN A 48 14.54 -5.90 -10.94
CA ASN A 48 15.51 -4.85 -11.26
C ASN A 48 14.86 -3.48 -10.95
N VAL A 49 15.29 -2.87 -9.86
CA VAL A 49 14.80 -1.58 -9.41
C VAL A 49 15.90 -0.54 -9.56
N SER A 50 15.67 0.46 -10.40
CA SER A 50 16.56 1.62 -10.51
C SER A 50 16.31 2.57 -9.33
N SER A 51 17.36 3.09 -8.73
CA SER A 51 17.22 4.18 -7.78
C SER A 51 16.73 5.44 -8.51
N ILE A 52 15.76 6.11 -7.93
CA ILE A 52 15.26 7.40 -8.44
C ILE A 52 15.67 8.46 -7.44
N ASP A 53 16.55 9.35 -7.88
CA ASP A 53 16.96 10.50 -7.09
C ASP A 53 15.80 11.48 -6.93
N GLY A 54 15.73 12.12 -5.75
CA GLY A 54 14.73 13.15 -5.51
C GLY A 54 15.04 14.41 -6.33
N SER A 55 14.06 14.91 -7.08
CA SER A 55 14.19 16.16 -7.84
C SER A 55 13.96 17.42 -6.99
N PHE A 56 13.37 17.26 -5.82
CA PHE A 56 13.14 18.34 -4.85
C PHE A 56 13.15 17.78 -3.42
N LYS A 57 13.25 18.69 -2.44
CA LYS A 57 13.11 18.34 -1.03
C LYS A 57 11.78 18.88 -0.52
N ASP A 58 10.93 17.99 0.01
CA ASP A 58 9.72 18.43 0.70
C ASP A 58 10.06 19.08 2.04
N VAL A 59 9.26 20.04 2.45
CA VAL A 59 9.37 20.69 3.77
C VAL A 59 8.73 19.84 4.86
N MET A 60 7.85 18.93 4.51
CA MET A 60 7.17 18.01 5.42
C MET A 60 8.18 17.08 6.10
N LYS A 61 8.11 17.01 7.40
CA LYS A 61 8.91 16.11 8.23
C LYS A 61 8.06 14.93 8.66
N VAL A 62 8.74 13.81 8.91
CA VAL A 62 8.12 12.60 9.43
C VAL A 62 8.72 12.30 10.79
N LYS A 63 7.87 12.01 11.78
CA LYS A 63 8.27 11.59 13.11
C LYS A 63 7.63 10.24 13.45
N ALA A 64 8.48 9.27 13.78
CA ALA A 64 8.07 7.95 14.27
C ALA A 64 7.99 7.95 15.81
N CYS A 65 7.33 6.95 16.38
CA CYS A 65 7.24 6.70 17.82
C CYS A 65 7.79 5.29 18.16
N PRO A 66 7.98 4.96 19.45
CA PRO A 66 8.47 3.62 19.83
C PRO A 66 7.58 2.46 19.36
N GLU A 67 6.27 2.66 19.33
CA GLU A 67 5.27 1.67 18.90
C GLU A 67 5.26 1.47 17.38
N GLY A 68 5.69 2.50 16.62
CA GLY A 68 5.88 2.46 15.18
C GLY A 68 7.26 3.05 14.82
N PRO A 69 8.36 2.31 15.06
CA PRO A 69 9.72 2.87 15.07
C PRO A 69 10.26 3.25 13.70
N SER A 70 9.62 2.80 12.64
CA SER A 70 10.05 3.07 11.26
C SER A 70 8.87 3.54 10.43
N TYR A 71 9.01 4.70 9.84
CA TYR A 71 8.04 5.27 8.91
C TYR A 71 8.78 6.00 7.80
N PHE A 72 8.47 5.65 6.56
CA PHE A 72 9.08 6.23 5.38
C PHE A 72 8.01 6.77 4.47
N GLY A 73 8.28 7.89 3.84
CA GLY A 73 7.38 8.45 2.86
C GLY A 73 8.11 9.27 1.81
N ARG A 74 7.46 9.42 0.68
CA ARG A 74 7.95 10.21 -0.44
C ARG A 74 6.83 11.04 -1.07
N THR A 75 7.08 12.32 -1.24
CA THR A 75 6.19 13.18 -2.01
C THR A 75 6.46 13.03 -3.51
N ILE A 76 5.38 12.83 -4.28
CA ILE A 76 5.41 12.76 -5.74
C ILE A 76 4.46 13.82 -6.26
N ARG A 77 4.94 14.68 -7.16
CA ARG A 77 4.18 15.79 -7.75
C ARG A 77 3.90 15.56 -9.23
N ASP A 78 3.00 16.33 -9.77
CA ASP A 78 2.66 16.34 -11.19
C ASP A 78 2.16 14.97 -11.69
N ILE A 79 1.39 14.28 -10.82
CA ILE A 79 0.73 13.03 -11.19
C ILE A 79 -0.61 13.30 -11.87
N SER A 80 -1.09 12.32 -12.63
CA SER A 80 -2.41 12.33 -13.24
C SER A 80 -3.21 11.09 -12.82
N VAL A 81 -4.07 11.26 -11.83
CA VAL A 81 -4.95 10.20 -11.33
C VAL A 81 -5.96 9.74 -12.39
N ASN A 82 -6.29 10.63 -13.33
CA ASN A 82 -7.22 10.33 -14.44
C ASN A 82 -6.55 9.61 -15.61
N SER A 83 -5.26 9.33 -15.56
CA SER A 83 -4.57 8.53 -16.57
C SER A 83 -4.99 7.04 -16.47
N LYS A 84 -4.71 6.29 -17.52
CA LYS A 84 -4.96 4.85 -17.48
C LYS A 84 -3.82 4.14 -16.74
N THR A 85 -4.17 3.19 -15.91
CA THR A 85 -3.21 2.25 -15.31
C THR A 85 -2.43 1.52 -16.41
N LEU A 86 -1.14 1.34 -16.20
CA LEU A 86 -0.27 0.64 -17.14
C LEU A 86 -0.85 -0.75 -17.48
N PRO A 87 -0.90 -1.14 -18.78
CA PRO A 87 -1.54 -2.39 -19.20
C PRO A 87 -1.07 -3.63 -18.43
N LEU A 88 0.24 -3.74 -18.19
CA LEU A 88 0.82 -4.85 -17.42
C LEU A 88 0.27 -4.91 -16.00
N ILE A 89 0.20 -3.77 -15.29
CA ILE A 89 -0.33 -3.69 -13.92
C ILE A 89 -1.81 -4.03 -13.92
N ALA A 90 -2.57 -3.44 -14.84
CA ALA A 90 -4.01 -3.67 -14.95
C ALA A 90 -4.34 -5.15 -15.24
N GLU A 91 -3.56 -5.82 -16.07
CA GLU A 91 -3.73 -7.24 -16.38
C GLU A 91 -3.44 -8.12 -15.15
N ARG A 92 -2.34 -7.88 -14.46
CA ARG A 92 -1.95 -8.64 -13.26
C ARG A 92 -2.93 -8.47 -12.11
N LEU A 93 -3.42 -7.25 -11.88
CA LEU A 93 -4.46 -7.00 -10.88
C LEU A 93 -5.75 -7.76 -11.21
N LYS A 94 -6.18 -7.75 -12.47
CA LYS A 94 -7.35 -8.52 -12.92
C LYS A 94 -7.17 -10.03 -12.73
N PHE A 95 -5.98 -10.58 -13.01
CA PHE A 95 -5.70 -11.99 -12.78
C PHE A 95 -5.72 -12.36 -11.29
N SER A 96 -5.46 -11.39 -10.43
CA SER A 96 -5.53 -11.54 -8.97
C SER A 96 -6.90 -11.17 -8.38
N ASP A 97 -7.95 -11.11 -9.21
CA ASP A 97 -9.32 -10.71 -8.84
C ASP A 97 -9.40 -9.32 -8.15
N GLN A 98 -8.41 -8.46 -8.43
CA GLN A 98 -8.41 -7.08 -7.92
C GLN A 98 -9.14 -6.15 -8.89
N LYS A 99 -9.99 -5.30 -8.29
CA LYS A 99 -10.71 -4.25 -9.05
C LYS A 99 -9.77 -3.07 -9.32
N LEU A 100 -9.74 -2.60 -10.56
CA LEU A 100 -9.05 -1.36 -10.90
C LEU A 100 -9.83 -0.15 -10.36
N ILE A 101 -9.11 0.79 -9.76
CA ILE A 101 -9.67 2.00 -9.15
C ILE A 101 -9.13 3.22 -9.87
N ASP A 102 -7.86 3.53 -9.67
CA ASP A 102 -7.11 4.59 -10.34
C ASP A 102 -5.61 4.21 -10.37
N PRO A 103 -4.78 4.87 -11.18
CA PRO A 103 -3.37 4.48 -11.33
C PRO A 103 -2.57 4.48 -10.04
N VAL A 104 -2.88 5.36 -9.08
CA VAL A 104 -2.16 5.45 -7.81
C VAL A 104 -2.47 4.24 -6.94
N VAL A 105 -3.77 3.98 -6.71
CA VAL A 105 -4.24 2.83 -5.93
C VAL A 105 -3.86 1.52 -6.61
N ASP A 106 -3.97 1.44 -7.93
CA ASP A 106 -3.60 0.24 -8.69
C ASP A 106 -2.12 -0.09 -8.54
N ILE A 107 -1.23 0.92 -8.54
CA ILE A 107 0.20 0.72 -8.32
C ILE A 107 0.47 0.25 -6.89
N THR A 108 -0.16 0.82 -5.87
CA THR A 108 0.01 0.39 -4.48
C THR A 108 -0.47 -1.05 -4.27
N ASN A 109 -1.62 -1.41 -4.85
CA ASN A 109 -2.13 -2.78 -4.83
C ASN A 109 -1.23 -3.76 -5.60
N TYR A 110 -0.67 -3.33 -6.72
CA TYR A 110 0.29 -4.14 -7.47
C TYR A 110 1.56 -4.44 -6.65
N ILE A 111 2.13 -3.43 -5.99
CA ILE A 111 3.31 -3.60 -5.13
C ILE A 111 3.01 -4.52 -3.95
N LEU A 112 1.82 -4.39 -3.34
CA LEU A 112 1.36 -5.30 -2.30
C LEU A 112 1.35 -6.75 -2.78
N LEU A 113 0.79 -7.03 -3.96
CA LEU A 113 0.76 -8.38 -4.54
C LEU A 113 2.13 -8.88 -4.96
N GLU A 114 2.97 -8.03 -5.53
CA GLU A 114 4.28 -8.42 -6.02
C GLU A 114 5.28 -8.65 -4.88
N LEU A 115 5.39 -7.71 -3.95
CA LEU A 115 6.42 -7.68 -2.90
C LEU A 115 5.91 -8.02 -1.51
N GLY A 116 4.61 -7.97 -1.26
CA GLY A 116 4.02 -8.14 0.07
C GLY A 116 4.16 -6.89 0.95
N GLN A 117 4.48 -5.75 0.36
CA GLN A 117 4.63 -4.48 1.08
C GLN A 117 3.40 -3.61 0.86
N PRO A 118 2.55 -3.42 1.88
CA PRO A 118 1.44 -2.49 1.80
C PRO A 118 1.98 -1.05 1.69
N LEU A 119 1.34 -0.28 0.82
CA LEU A 119 1.60 1.14 0.62
C LEU A 119 0.28 1.90 0.72
N HIS A 120 0.34 3.14 1.20
CA HIS A 120 -0.79 4.05 1.14
C HIS A 120 -0.38 5.39 0.51
N ALA A 121 -1.30 6.01 -0.22
CA ALA A 121 -1.10 7.30 -0.84
C ALA A 121 -2.12 8.31 -0.30
N PHE A 122 -1.63 9.36 0.32
CA PHE A 122 -2.41 10.52 0.72
C PHE A 122 -2.41 11.58 -0.38
N ASP A 123 -3.50 12.29 -0.56
CA ASP A 123 -3.51 13.56 -1.28
C ASP A 123 -2.65 14.57 -0.50
N ARG A 124 -1.50 14.95 -1.07
CA ARG A 124 -0.52 15.79 -0.38
C ARG A 124 -1.08 17.17 -0.01
N ASP A 125 -1.98 17.71 -0.82
CA ASP A 125 -2.53 19.03 -0.60
C ASP A 125 -3.60 19.07 0.51
N LYS A 126 -4.10 17.89 0.90
CA LYS A 126 -5.01 17.73 2.04
C LYS A 126 -4.30 17.52 3.37
N LEU A 127 -3.02 17.16 3.36
CA LEU A 127 -2.23 16.99 4.58
C LEU A 127 -1.80 18.35 5.16
N ARG A 128 -1.89 18.50 6.46
CA ARG A 128 -1.55 19.71 7.21
C ARG A 128 -0.24 19.56 7.98
N GLY A 129 0.78 20.29 7.55
CA GLY A 129 2.09 20.31 8.21
C GLY A 129 2.85 19.00 8.13
N ASN A 130 3.33 18.51 9.27
CA ASN A 130 4.20 17.34 9.38
C ASN A 130 3.40 16.06 9.65
N ILE A 131 3.97 14.92 9.32
CA ILE A 131 3.40 13.60 9.63
C ILE A 131 4.02 13.06 10.92
N THR A 132 3.18 12.53 11.78
CA THR A 132 3.60 11.88 13.04
C THR A 132 2.90 10.55 13.19
N VAL A 133 3.68 9.50 13.46
CA VAL A 133 3.15 8.23 13.95
C VAL A 133 3.03 8.34 15.46
N ARG A 134 1.85 8.11 16.01
CA ARG A 134 1.58 8.22 17.45
C ARG A 134 0.42 7.30 17.85
N THR A 135 0.26 7.09 19.15
CA THR A 135 -1.00 6.55 19.66
C THR A 135 -2.11 7.60 19.51
N ALA A 136 -3.32 7.14 19.33
CA ALA A 136 -4.48 8.03 19.24
C ALA A 136 -4.75 8.70 20.60
N PHE A 137 -5.43 9.82 20.57
CA PHE A 137 -5.99 10.40 21.78
C PHE A 137 -7.28 9.65 22.17
N ASN A 138 -7.59 9.64 23.46
CA ASN A 138 -8.86 9.05 23.89
C ASN A 138 -10.04 9.77 23.24
N GLU A 139 -10.99 9.00 22.71
CA GLU A 139 -12.17 9.50 21.96
C GLU A 139 -11.82 10.22 20.65
N GLU A 140 -10.60 10.07 20.12
CA GLU A 140 -10.23 10.61 18.81
C GLU A 140 -11.05 9.91 17.71
N LYS A 141 -11.61 10.69 16.78
CA LYS A 141 -12.44 10.15 15.70
C LYS A 141 -11.69 10.13 14.39
N ILE A 142 -11.91 9.09 13.62
CA ILE A 142 -11.43 8.98 12.24
C ILE A 142 -12.51 8.36 11.36
N LYS A 143 -12.72 8.94 10.18
CA LYS A 143 -13.52 8.33 9.13
C LYS A 143 -12.62 7.63 8.13
N LEU A 144 -12.82 6.33 7.96
CA LEU A 144 -12.01 5.48 7.10
C LEU A 144 -12.50 5.50 5.64
N LEU A 145 -11.67 4.94 4.74
CA LEU A 145 -11.97 4.85 3.30
C LEU A 145 -13.24 4.06 2.97
N ASP A 146 -13.66 3.15 3.82
CA ASP A 146 -14.90 2.36 3.70
C ASP A 146 -16.14 3.03 4.31
N ASP A 147 -16.02 4.33 4.65
CA ASP A 147 -17.03 5.16 5.28
C ASP A 147 -17.36 4.84 6.76
N GLN A 148 -16.64 3.89 7.39
CA GLN A 148 -16.78 3.66 8.82
C GLN A 148 -16.18 4.82 9.62
N GLU A 149 -16.95 5.27 10.63
CA GLU A 149 -16.44 6.21 11.64
C GLU A 149 -16.03 5.43 12.87
N LEU A 150 -14.77 5.56 13.26
CA LEU A 150 -14.23 4.93 14.45
C LEU A 150 -13.96 5.97 15.53
N VAL A 151 -14.23 5.56 16.76
CA VAL A 151 -13.77 6.27 17.97
C VAL A 151 -12.61 5.48 18.52
N LEU A 152 -11.44 6.10 18.52
CA LEU A 152 -10.17 5.49 18.91
C LEU A 152 -9.87 5.74 20.38
N ASP A 153 -8.99 4.93 20.92
CA ASP A 153 -8.40 5.08 22.25
C ASP A 153 -6.87 5.06 22.18
N ASP A 154 -6.21 5.20 23.29
CA ASP A 154 -4.76 5.27 23.43
C ASP A 154 -4.02 3.96 23.14
N SER A 155 -4.73 2.85 22.93
CA SER A 155 -4.17 1.58 22.45
C SER A 155 -4.03 1.53 20.92
N CYS A 156 -4.68 2.45 20.20
CA CYS A 156 -4.68 2.52 18.75
C CYS A 156 -3.48 3.32 18.23
N LEU A 157 -2.77 2.79 17.23
CA LEU A 157 -1.71 3.51 16.53
C LEU A 157 -2.29 4.23 15.31
N VAL A 158 -1.95 5.48 15.12
CA VAL A 158 -2.40 6.31 14.01
C VAL A 158 -1.25 6.99 13.29
N ILE A 159 -1.45 7.25 12.01
CA ILE A 159 -0.71 8.25 11.27
C ILE A 159 -1.51 9.55 11.39
N SER A 160 -0.88 10.61 11.84
CA SER A 160 -1.51 11.91 11.99
C SER A 160 -0.73 13.00 11.26
N ASP A 161 -1.44 14.00 10.80
CA ASP A 161 -0.84 15.30 10.49
C ASP A 161 -0.86 16.21 11.73
N GLU A 162 -0.72 17.53 11.55
CA GLU A 162 -0.71 18.47 12.67
C GLU A 162 -2.13 18.78 13.19
N GLU A 163 -3.19 18.38 12.49
CA GLU A 163 -4.57 18.67 12.86
C GLU A 163 -5.31 17.43 13.39
N SER A 164 -5.10 16.25 12.75
CA SER A 164 -5.91 15.06 13.06
C SER A 164 -5.20 13.75 12.69
N ALA A 165 -5.80 12.62 13.10
CA ALA A 165 -5.47 11.31 12.57
C ALA A 165 -5.89 11.21 11.10
N VAL A 166 -4.96 10.85 10.20
CA VAL A 166 -5.19 10.72 8.75
C VAL A 166 -5.21 9.27 8.29
N ALA A 167 -4.74 8.33 9.13
CA ALA A 167 -4.89 6.90 8.89
C ALA A 167 -4.88 6.12 10.21
N PHE A 168 -5.58 4.99 10.23
CA PHE A 168 -5.41 3.97 11.26
C PHE A 168 -4.21 3.11 10.85
N ALA A 169 -3.10 3.26 11.56
CA ALA A 169 -1.81 2.75 11.15
C ALA A 169 -1.82 1.24 10.91
N GLY A 170 -1.33 0.80 9.75
CA GLY A 170 -1.29 -0.60 9.35
C GLY A 170 -2.65 -1.24 9.03
N ILE A 171 -3.74 -0.48 9.10
CA ILE A 171 -5.10 -0.99 8.88
C ILE A 171 -5.75 -0.31 7.67
N MET A 172 -6.00 1.00 7.73
CA MET A 172 -6.70 1.69 6.66
C MET A 172 -6.47 3.21 6.68
N GLY A 173 -6.36 3.82 5.52
CA GLY A 173 -6.30 5.27 5.36
C GLY A 173 -7.60 5.97 5.72
N GLY A 174 -7.48 7.24 6.11
CA GLY A 174 -8.61 8.11 6.35
C GLY A 174 -9.21 8.65 5.05
N LYS A 175 -10.53 8.87 5.05
CA LYS A 175 -11.27 9.32 3.87
C LYS A 175 -10.94 10.76 3.49
N GLU A 176 -10.69 11.62 4.47
CA GLU A 176 -10.49 13.06 4.23
C GLU A 176 -9.23 13.36 3.42
N THR A 177 -8.19 12.58 3.63
CA THR A 177 -6.90 12.70 2.93
C THR A 177 -6.75 11.76 1.73
N ALA A 178 -7.82 11.06 1.36
CA ALA A 178 -7.81 10.14 0.23
C ALA A 178 -7.54 10.83 -1.09
N VAL A 179 -6.86 10.11 -1.99
CA VAL A 179 -6.66 10.49 -3.38
C VAL A 179 -8.02 10.63 -4.08
N SER A 180 -8.14 11.60 -4.95
CA SER A 180 -9.36 11.90 -5.72
C SER A 180 -9.02 12.29 -7.14
N ALA A 181 -10.02 12.45 -7.99
CA ALA A 181 -9.83 12.84 -9.39
C ALA A 181 -9.12 14.19 -9.59
N SER A 182 -9.10 15.05 -8.56
CA SER A 182 -8.42 16.35 -8.57
C SER A 182 -7.00 16.30 -8.00
N THR A 183 -6.56 15.18 -7.45
CA THR A 183 -5.24 15.04 -6.85
C THR A 183 -4.16 15.09 -7.91
N ASN A 184 -3.17 15.96 -7.74
CA ASN A 184 -1.99 16.05 -8.60
C ASN A 184 -0.66 15.86 -7.84
N SER A 185 -0.72 15.77 -6.53
CA SER A 185 0.44 15.55 -5.67
C SER A 185 0.06 14.57 -4.57
N ILE A 186 0.89 13.56 -4.35
CA ILE A 186 0.67 12.56 -3.31
C ILE A 186 1.84 12.50 -2.35
N PHE A 187 1.55 12.12 -1.12
CA PHE A 187 2.53 11.59 -0.18
C PHE A 187 2.32 10.08 -0.10
N LEU A 188 3.29 9.34 -0.59
CA LEU A 188 3.30 7.88 -0.59
C LEU A 188 4.06 7.39 0.64
N GLU A 189 3.42 6.56 1.47
CA GLU A 189 4.02 5.85 2.61
C GLU A 189 4.18 4.37 2.35
#